data_368c091c112d25674eb0447a906f7dbe
#
_entry.id   368c091c112d25674eb0447a906f7dbe
#
_cell.length_a   1.000
_cell.length_b   1.000
_cell.length_c   1.000
_cell.angle_alpha   90.00
_cell.angle_beta   90.00
_cell.angle_gamma   90.00
#
_symmetry.space_group_name_H-M   'P 1'
#
loop_
_entity.id
_entity.type
_entity.pdbx_description
1 polymer ?
#
loop_
_entity_poly.entity_id
_entity_poly.type
_entity_poly.pdbx_seq_one_letter_code
_entity_poly.pdbx_strand_id
1 'polypeptide(L)' 'MGKNEKTPIIIDDVEYHYEDMTDEQKTLVNHVADLDRKMSGAEFNLDQLRVGKSAFVNMLSESLKD' A
#
# COMPACT_ATOMS: atom_id res chain seq x y z
N MET A 1 -3.77 20.90 21.59
CA MET A 1 -3.92 20.79 21.00
C MET A 1 -3.47 20.63 19.78
N GLY A 2 -3.14 20.05 19.12
CA GLY A 2 -2.58 19.79 17.85
C GLY A 2 -2.76 20.82 16.81
N LYS A 3 -3.23 22.03 17.14
CA LYS A 3 -3.42 22.91 16.13
C LYS A 3 -2.22 23.33 15.47
N ASN A 4 -1.10 23.25 16.07
CA ASN A 4 0.13 23.65 15.43
C ASN A 4 0.95 22.48 14.94
N GLU A 5 0.42 21.31 15.06
CA GLU A 5 1.13 20.14 14.58
C GLU A 5 1.06 20.06 13.08
N LYS A 6 2.13 19.64 12.47
CA LYS A 6 2.20 19.49 11.03
C LYS A 6 2.35 18.03 10.65
N THR A 7 1.87 17.69 9.49
CA THR A 7 1.91 16.32 8.99
C THR A 7 3.25 16.06 8.33
N PRO A 8 4.08 15.18 8.91
CA PRO A 8 5.40 14.92 8.32
C PRO A 8 5.28 14.01 7.11
N ILE A 9 6.04 14.33 6.08
CA ILE A 9 6.11 13.53 4.85
C ILE A 9 7.59 13.29 4.60
N ILE A 10 7.99 12.03 4.49
CA ILE A 10 9.37 11.67 4.23
C ILE A 10 9.54 11.37 2.75
N ILE A 11 10.40 12.14 2.09
CA ILE A 11 10.67 11.95 0.67
C ILE A 11 12.18 11.92 0.50
N ASP A 12 12.70 10.84 -0.04
CA ASP A 12 14.16 10.67 -0.27
C ASP A 12 14.94 10.90 1.03
N ASP A 13 14.38 10.38 2.15
CA ASP A 13 15.02 10.45 3.46
C ASP A 13 15.06 11.86 4.05
N VAL A 14 14.30 12.78 3.50
CA VAL A 14 14.19 14.14 4.01
C VAL A 14 12.77 14.36 4.48
N GLU A 15 12.63 14.93 5.66
CA GLU A 15 11.31 15.19 6.22
C GLU A 15 10.80 16.55 5.78
N TYR A 16 9.60 16.58 5.23
CA TYR A 16 8.91 17.80 4.87
C TYR A 16 7.61 17.84 5.63
N HIS A 17 6.94 18.96 5.62
CA HIS A 17 5.63 19.08 6.25
C HIS A 17 4.60 19.45 5.21
N TYR A 18 3.53 18.69 5.17
CA TYR A 18 2.49 18.85 4.17
C TYR A 18 1.95 20.28 4.16
N GLU A 19 1.77 20.86 5.35
CA GLU A 19 1.19 22.19 5.49
C GLU A 19 2.07 23.28 4.91
N ASP A 20 3.37 23.00 4.78
CA ASP A 20 4.31 23.97 4.22
C ASP A 20 4.46 23.84 2.72
N MET A 21 3.75 22.92 2.10
CA MET A 21 3.88 22.68 0.67
C MET A 21 2.98 23.59 -0.15
N THR A 22 3.34 23.78 -1.43
CA THR A 22 2.47 24.50 -2.33
C THR A 22 1.28 23.62 -2.69
N ASP A 23 0.26 24.22 -3.27
CA ASP A 23 -0.93 23.48 -3.68
C ASP A 23 -0.59 22.36 -4.66
N GLU A 24 0.32 22.64 -5.58
CA GLU A 24 0.74 21.64 -6.54
C GLU A 24 1.44 20.49 -5.86
N GLN A 25 2.32 20.79 -4.90
CA GLN A 25 3.02 19.74 -4.14
C GLN A 25 2.04 18.90 -3.32
N LYS A 26 1.04 19.54 -2.72
CA LYS A 26 0.03 18.81 -1.96
C LYS A 26 -0.75 17.86 -2.84
N THR A 27 -1.06 18.30 -4.06
CA THR A 27 -1.76 17.43 -5.00
C THR A 27 -0.91 16.20 -5.34
N LEU A 28 0.38 16.40 -5.55
CA LEU A 28 1.27 15.29 -5.85
C LEU A 28 1.37 14.32 -4.68
N VAL A 29 1.44 14.85 -3.46
CA VAL A 29 1.46 14.00 -2.27
C VAL A 29 0.19 13.16 -2.20
N ASN A 30 -0.95 13.76 -2.51
CA ASN A 30 -2.22 13.04 -2.46
C ASN A 30 -2.26 11.91 -3.49
N HIS A 31 -1.68 12.14 -4.68
CA HIS A 31 -1.59 11.09 -5.70
C HIS A 31 -0.71 9.94 -5.22
N VAL A 32 0.42 10.26 -4.60
CA VAL A 32 1.33 9.23 -4.09
C VAL A 32 0.64 8.40 -3.02
N ALA A 33 -0.04 9.07 -2.08
CA ALA A 33 -0.72 8.37 -1.00
C ALA A 33 -1.82 7.45 -1.54
N ASP A 34 -2.55 7.92 -2.56
CA ASP A 34 -3.61 7.13 -3.15
C ASP A 34 -3.04 5.90 -3.85
N LEU A 35 -1.94 6.08 -4.58
CA LEU A 35 -1.31 4.96 -5.29
C LEU A 35 -0.74 3.94 -4.32
N ASP A 36 -0.13 4.40 -3.23
CA ASP A 36 0.37 3.50 -2.20
C ASP A 36 -0.74 2.65 -1.63
N ARG A 37 -1.89 3.27 -1.37
CA ARG A 37 -3.02 2.57 -0.82
C ARG A 37 -3.55 1.52 -1.79
N LYS A 38 -3.60 1.87 -3.08
CA LYS A 38 -4.05 0.94 -4.11
C LYS A 38 -3.07 -0.21 -4.29
N MET A 39 -1.78 0.08 -4.20
CA MET A 39 -0.77 -0.95 -4.31
C MET A 39 -0.84 -1.92 -3.15
N SER A 40 -1.06 -1.42 -1.93
CA SER A 40 -1.19 -2.28 -0.77
C SER A 40 -2.40 -3.20 -0.91
N GLY A 41 -3.51 -2.67 -1.43
CA GLY A 41 -4.70 -3.47 -1.67
C GLY A 41 -4.44 -4.54 -2.71
N ALA A 42 -3.71 -4.19 -3.77
CA ALA A 42 -3.39 -5.15 -4.82
C ALA A 42 -2.48 -6.25 -4.31
N GLU A 43 -1.53 -5.91 -3.45
CA GLU A 43 -0.65 -6.90 -2.84
C GLU A 43 -1.42 -7.87 -1.96
N PHE A 44 -2.36 -7.33 -1.20
CA PHE A 44 -3.20 -8.17 -0.34
C PHE A 44 -4.02 -9.14 -1.19
N ASN A 45 -4.61 -8.64 -2.28
CA ASN A 45 -5.39 -9.48 -3.17
C ASN A 45 -4.52 -10.56 -3.83
N LEU A 46 -3.30 -10.19 -4.21
CA LEU A 46 -2.39 -11.12 -4.82
C LEU A 46 -2.01 -12.24 -3.85
N ASP A 47 -1.79 -11.88 -2.58
CA ASP A 47 -1.48 -12.86 -1.56
C ASP A 47 -2.61 -13.86 -1.40
N GLN A 48 -3.84 -13.37 -1.38
CA GLN A 48 -5.00 -14.26 -1.27
C GLN A 48 -5.08 -15.21 -2.44
N LEU A 49 -4.80 -14.69 -3.63
CA LEU A 49 -4.84 -15.53 -4.83
C LEU A 49 -3.74 -16.59 -4.79
N ARG A 50 -2.56 -16.23 -4.31
CA ARG A 50 -1.47 -17.18 -4.21
C ARG A 50 -1.75 -18.28 -3.21
N VAL A 51 -2.29 -17.90 -2.06
CA VAL A 51 -2.64 -18.87 -1.04
C VAL A 51 -3.76 -19.79 -1.54
N GLY A 52 -4.76 -19.20 -2.22
CA GLY A 52 -5.85 -20.00 -2.78
C GLY A 52 -5.34 -20.99 -3.81
N LYS A 53 -4.47 -20.54 -4.70
CA LYS A 53 -3.92 -21.43 -5.71
C LYS A 53 -3.14 -22.57 -5.05
N SER A 54 -2.32 -22.24 -4.05
CA SER A 54 -1.52 -23.24 -3.37
C SER A 54 -2.41 -24.28 -2.68
N ALA A 55 -3.49 -23.85 -2.05
CA ALA A 55 -4.41 -24.74 -1.38
C ALA A 55 -5.05 -25.70 -2.40
N PHE A 56 -5.49 -25.17 -3.52
CA PHE A 56 -6.12 -25.99 -4.54
C PHE A 56 -5.13 -26.96 -5.16
N VAL A 57 -3.89 -26.55 -5.38
CA VAL A 57 -2.86 -27.44 -5.88
C VAL A 57 -2.62 -28.59 -4.91
N ASN A 58 -2.58 -28.29 -3.60
CA ASN A 58 -2.40 -29.33 -2.61
C ASN A 58 -3.57 -30.31 -2.59
N MET A 59 -4.78 -29.81 -2.71
CA MET A 59 -5.96 -30.67 -2.75
C MET A 59 -5.94 -31.58 -3.98
N LEU A 60 -5.56 -31.00 -5.12
CA LEU A 60 -5.46 -31.78 -6.33
C LEU A 60 -4.39 -32.87 -6.20
N SER A 61 -3.24 -32.50 -5.65
CA SER A 61 -2.14 -33.44 -5.48
C SER A 61 -2.56 -34.61 -4.62
N GLU A 62 -3.27 -34.35 -3.54
CA GLU A 62 -3.76 -35.41 -2.68
C GLU A 62 -4.73 -36.32 -3.41
N SER A 63 -5.60 -35.72 -4.20
CA SER A 63 -6.57 -36.49 -4.96
C SER A 63 -5.89 -37.40 -5.99
N LEU A 64 -4.83 -36.93 -6.60
CA LEU A 64 -4.13 -37.71 -7.62
C LEU A 64 -3.32 -38.86 -7.05
N LYS A 65 -2.98 -38.81 -5.78
CA LYS A 65 -2.21 -39.88 -5.16
C LYS A 65 -3.02 -41.11 -4.92
N ASP A 66 -4.30 -40.96 -4.84
CA ASP A 66 -5.16 -42.10 -4.65
C ASP A 66 -5.53 -42.71 -5.98
#